data_c521ec9ebe4c6369a4e2ff8d563d325b
#
_entry.id   c521ec9ebe4c6369a4e2ff8d563d325b
#
_cell.length_a   1.000
_cell.length_b   1.000
_cell.length_c   1.000
_cell.angle_alpha   90.00
_cell.angle_beta   90.00
_cell.angle_gamma   90.00
#
_symmetry.space_group_name_H-M   'P 1'
#
loop_
_entity.id
_entity.type
_entity.pdbx_description
1 polymer ?
#
loop_
_entity_poly.entity_id
_entity_poly.type
_entity_poly.pdbx_seq_one_letter_code
_entity_poly.pdbx_strand_id
1 'polypeptide(L)'
;SLHNADFITTLDLHLGDRVFVEKGGEIIPKIVGVAKEERQQGAEPVIFPTQCPSCSTPLQRNEGEAAYYCPNQSACPPQQTARIEHFCGRKAADIRLGEETISLLFEHDLVHSIADLYRLRVEDLLTLPGFKERSATKLLDSITASKDRPFSALLFGLGIRLVGETVAKTLVQHYSTIEELAKASLEELTAIPDIGKVIAQSLVDYFA
;
A
#
# COMPACT_ATOMS: atom_id res chain seq x y z
N SER A 1 -9.85 -12.55 14.29
CA SER A 1 -8.97 -11.39 14.05
C SER A 1 -8.53 -10.78 15.36
N LEU A 2 -7.28 -10.31 15.41
CA LEU A 2 -6.70 -9.56 16.54
C LEU A 2 -6.80 -8.03 16.32
N HIS A 3 -7.38 -7.59 15.24
CA HIS A 3 -7.67 -6.22 14.82
C HIS A 3 -6.48 -5.23 14.91
N ASN A 4 -6.01 -4.89 16.11
CA ASN A 4 -4.94 -3.92 16.36
C ASN A 4 -4.27 -4.12 17.73
N ALA A 5 -3.24 -3.33 18.03
CA ALA A 5 -2.49 -3.40 19.28
C ALA A 5 -3.35 -3.14 20.53
N ASP A 6 -4.27 -2.16 20.47
CA ASP A 6 -5.13 -1.81 21.60
C ASP A 6 -6.05 -2.98 21.97
N PHE A 7 -6.55 -3.69 20.96
CA PHE A 7 -7.40 -4.86 21.16
C PHE A 7 -6.62 -6.02 21.82
N ILE A 8 -5.37 -6.27 21.40
CA ILE A 8 -4.48 -7.27 22.02
C ILE A 8 -4.23 -6.93 23.48
N THR A 9 -3.92 -5.66 23.77
CA THR A 9 -3.66 -5.17 25.13
C THR A 9 -4.91 -5.24 26.01
N THR A 10 -6.08 -4.83 25.49
CA THR A 10 -7.34 -4.84 26.23
C THR A 10 -7.76 -6.26 26.64
N LEU A 11 -7.53 -7.24 25.76
CA LEU A 11 -7.79 -8.64 26.08
C LEU A 11 -6.72 -9.28 26.94
N ASP A 12 -5.59 -8.63 27.16
CA ASP A 12 -4.43 -9.19 27.91
C ASP A 12 -4.04 -10.56 27.33
N LEU A 13 -3.82 -10.60 26.01
CA LEU A 13 -3.54 -11.85 25.30
C LEU A 13 -2.12 -12.35 25.59
N HIS A 14 -2.00 -13.67 25.84
CA HIS A 14 -0.74 -14.37 25.97
C HIS A 14 -0.63 -15.50 24.94
N LEU A 15 0.60 -15.89 24.62
CA LEU A 15 0.84 -17.00 23.71
C LEU A 15 0.27 -18.30 24.30
N GLY A 16 -0.47 -19.06 23.49
CA GLY A 16 -1.13 -20.30 23.91
C GLY A 16 -2.46 -20.11 24.64
N ASP A 17 -2.93 -18.88 24.83
CA ASP A 17 -4.24 -18.63 25.46
C ASP A 17 -5.37 -19.30 24.68
N ARG A 18 -6.33 -19.84 25.43
CA ARG A 18 -7.64 -20.23 24.93
C ARG A 18 -8.54 -19.03 24.83
N VAL A 19 -9.13 -18.81 23.66
CA VAL A 19 -9.94 -17.62 23.38
C VAL A 19 -11.38 -17.97 23.04
N PHE A 20 -12.31 -17.13 23.44
CA PHE A 20 -13.70 -17.19 23.03
C PHE A 20 -13.86 -16.46 21.69
N VAL A 21 -14.46 -17.15 20.72
CA VAL A 21 -14.63 -16.61 19.37
C VAL A 21 -16.11 -16.55 19.03
N GLU A 22 -16.57 -15.39 18.61
CA GLU A 22 -17.91 -15.19 18.04
C GLU A 22 -17.82 -14.94 16.55
N LYS A 23 -18.88 -15.31 15.83
CA LYS A 23 -19.04 -14.98 14.43
C LYS A 23 -19.49 -13.52 14.33
N GLY A 24 -18.57 -12.61 13.97
CA GLY A 24 -18.86 -11.21 13.76
C GLY A 24 -19.48 -10.96 12.40
N GLY A 25 -20.79 -10.69 12.34
CA GLY A 25 -21.50 -10.61 11.07
C GLY A 25 -21.49 -11.93 10.30
N GLU A 26 -21.46 -11.86 8.97
CA GLU A 26 -21.59 -13.10 8.17
C GLU A 26 -20.25 -13.83 7.92
N ILE A 27 -19.09 -13.20 8.07
CA ILE A 27 -17.84 -13.73 7.50
C ILE A 27 -16.64 -13.76 8.45
N ILE A 28 -16.41 -12.74 9.32
CA ILE A 28 -15.14 -12.60 10.05
C ILE A 28 -15.26 -13.03 11.52
N PRO A 29 -14.54 -14.08 11.98
CA PRO A 29 -14.51 -14.45 13.39
C PRO A 29 -13.88 -13.34 14.24
N LYS A 30 -14.53 -12.98 15.36
CA LYS A 30 -14.05 -12.01 16.34
C LYS A 30 -13.72 -12.70 17.64
N ILE A 31 -12.56 -12.43 18.20
CA ILE A 31 -12.22 -12.84 19.56
C ILE A 31 -12.95 -11.88 20.53
N VAL A 32 -13.67 -12.45 21.49
CA VAL A 32 -14.47 -11.68 22.46
C VAL A 32 -14.00 -11.82 23.89
N GLY A 33 -13.08 -12.73 24.16
CA GLY A 33 -12.53 -12.93 25.49
C GLY A 33 -11.45 -14.00 25.54
N VAL A 34 -10.82 -14.11 26.70
CA VAL A 34 -9.75 -15.06 27.01
C VAL A 34 -10.16 -15.89 28.22
N ALA A 35 -9.99 -17.20 28.17
CA ALA A 35 -10.16 -18.13 29.30
C ALA A 35 -8.90 -18.05 30.18
N LYS A 36 -8.78 -16.97 30.98
CA LYS A 36 -7.57 -16.69 31.78
C LYS A 36 -7.27 -17.76 32.83
N GLU A 37 -8.30 -18.44 33.31
CA GLU A 37 -8.22 -19.55 34.24
C GLU A 37 -7.57 -20.81 33.64
N GLU A 38 -7.59 -20.94 32.30
CA GLU A 38 -6.95 -22.04 31.57
C GLU A 38 -5.55 -21.65 31.05
N ARG A 39 -5.06 -20.43 31.33
CA ARG A 39 -3.76 -19.97 30.88
C ARG A 39 -2.64 -20.79 31.49
N GLN A 40 -1.71 -21.22 30.66
CA GLN A 40 -0.54 -21.97 31.11
C GLN A 40 0.35 -21.09 31.99
N GLN A 41 0.91 -21.69 33.06
CA GLN A 41 1.84 -21.00 33.92
C GLN A 41 3.11 -20.64 33.14
N GLY A 42 3.50 -19.36 33.14
CA GLY A 42 4.65 -18.85 32.38
C GLY A 42 4.32 -18.48 30.93
N ALA A 43 3.06 -18.47 30.52
CA ALA A 43 2.68 -17.97 29.18
C ALA A 43 3.14 -16.51 28.98
N GLU A 44 3.81 -16.26 27.87
CA GLU A 44 4.34 -14.94 27.54
C GLU A 44 3.25 -14.03 26.97
N PRO A 45 3.21 -12.73 27.35
CA PRO A 45 2.26 -11.80 26.76
C PRO A 45 2.53 -11.59 25.28
N VAL A 46 1.46 -11.41 24.50
CA VAL A 46 1.57 -11.01 23.09
C VAL A 46 1.98 -9.56 23.01
N ILE A 47 3.23 -9.30 22.66
CA ILE A 47 3.78 -7.95 22.50
C ILE A 47 3.63 -7.51 21.04
N PHE A 48 2.96 -6.36 20.84
CA PHE A 48 2.87 -5.77 19.51
C PHE A 48 4.25 -5.19 19.11
N PRO A 49 4.72 -5.42 17.87
CA PRO A 49 6.03 -4.97 17.44
C PRO A 49 6.12 -3.44 17.46
N THR A 50 7.24 -2.91 17.92
CA THR A 50 7.56 -1.47 17.92
C THR A 50 8.36 -1.03 16.71
N GLN A 51 8.92 -2.01 15.99
CA GLN A 51 9.71 -1.80 14.77
C GLN A 51 9.11 -2.59 13.61
N CYS A 52 9.31 -2.07 12.41
CA CYS A 52 8.91 -2.75 11.19
C CYS A 52 9.69 -4.08 11.03
N PRO A 53 9.01 -5.22 10.84
CA PRO A 53 9.68 -6.51 10.71
C PRO A 53 10.55 -6.63 9.44
N SER A 54 10.31 -5.78 8.44
CA SER A 54 11.04 -5.83 7.16
C SER A 54 12.23 -4.87 7.08
N CYS A 55 12.12 -3.67 7.67
CA CYS A 55 13.16 -2.65 7.56
C CYS A 55 13.64 -2.08 8.89
N SER A 56 13.16 -2.61 10.03
CA SER A 56 13.51 -2.21 11.40
C SER A 56 13.23 -0.73 11.75
N THR A 57 12.59 0.02 10.87
CA THR A 57 12.19 1.39 11.16
C THR A 57 11.16 1.41 12.29
N PRO A 58 11.26 2.30 13.28
CA PRO A 58 10.26 2.44 14.32
C PRO A 58 8.86 2.68 13.74
N LEU A 59 7.89 1.88 14.19
CA LEU A 59 6.50 2.04 13.78
C LEU A 59 5.91 3.31 14.38
N GLN A 60 5.05 3.97 13.63
CA GLN A 60 4.34 5.17 14.04
C GLN A 60 2.84 4.92 14.07
N ARG A 61 2.13 5.74 14.84
CA ARG A 61 0.68 5.76 14.94
C ARG A 61 0.21 7.20 14.94
N ASN A 62 -0.69 7.56 14.07
CA ASN A 62 -1.29 8.88 14.08
C ASN A 62 -2.26 9.02 15.25
N GLU A 63 -2.41 10.24 15.75
CA GLU A 63 -3.38 10.56 16.78
C GLU A 63 -4.80 10.21 16.32
N GLY A 64 -5.54 9.46 17.14
CA GLY A 64 -6.89 8.99 16.82
C GLY A 64 -6.98 7.77 15.91
N GLU A 65 -5.87 7.24 15.40
CA GLU A 65 -5.85 6.00 14.61
C GLU A 65 -5.49 4.79 15.47
N ALA A 66 -6.11 3.64 15.19
CA ALA A 66 -5.81 2.39 15.87
C ALA A 66 -4.63 1.63 15.25
N ALA A 67 -4.28 1.94 13.99
CA ALA A 67 -3.28 1.24 13.23
C ALA A 67 -1.87 1.82 13.43
N TYR A 68 -0.89 0.93 13.62
CA TYR A 68 0.53 1.27 13.49
C TYR A 68 0.98 1.06 12.05
N TYR A 69 1.88 1.90 11.58
CA TYR A 69 2.42 1.81 10.23
C TYR A 69 3.93 2.11 10.22
N CYS A 70 4.60 1.62 9.20
CA CYS A 70 6.00 1.92 8.96
C CYS A 70 6.09 3.22 8.12
N PRO A 71 6.74 4.29 8.63
CA PRO A 71 6.86 5.55 7.90
C PRO A 71 7.88 5.53 6.77
N ASN A 72 8.70 4.49 6.67
CA ASN A 72 9.76 4.36 5.67
C ASN A 72 9.19 3.98 4.29
N GLN A 73 8.47 4.89 3.66
CA GLN A 73 7.82 4.63 2.38
C GLN A 73 8.79 4.45 1.21
N SER A 74 9.97 5.08 1.30
CA SER A 74 10.95 5.11 0.21
C SER A 74 11.91 3.92 0.20
N ALA A 75 12.13 3.26 1.35
CA ALA A 75 13.12 2.20 1.48
C ALA A 75 12.63 0.92 2.18
N CYS A 76 11.35 0.83 2.52
CA CYS A 76 10.79 -0.42 3.03
C CYS A 76 10.38 -1.33 1.87
N PRO A 77 11.04 -2.49 1.66
CA PRO A 77 10.82 -3.33 0.47
C PRO A 77 9.36 -3.71 0.23
N PRO A 78 8.58 -4.20 1.22
CA PRO A 78 7.17 -4.51 1.00
C PRO A 78 6.31 -3.30 0.60
N GLN A 79 6.67 -2.09 1.04
CA GLN A 79 5.94 -0.89 0.64
C GLN A 79 6.27 -0.46 -0.79
N GLN A 80 7.52 -0.62 -1.21
CA GLN A 80 7.94 -0.34 -2.58
C GLN A 80 7.28 -1.31 -3.56
N THR A 81 7.34 -2.61 -3.31
CA THR A 81 6.70 -3.63 -4.16
C THR A 81 5.19 -3.48 -4.20
N ALA A 82 4.53 -3.24 -3.06
CA ALA A 82 3.08 -3.01 -3.00
C ALA A 82 2.63 -1.75 -3.76
N ARG A 83 3.45 -0.69 -3.74
CA ARG A 83 3.18 0.53 -4.52
C ARG A 83 3.28 0.27 -6.03
N ILE A 84 4.29 -0.48 -6.45
CA ILE A 84 4.45 -0.88 -7.86
C ILE A 84 3.28 -1.77 -8.28
N GLU A 85 2.88 -2.74 -7.46
CA GLU A 85 1.74 -3.61 -7.72
C GLU A 85 0.44 -2.84 -7.87
N HIS A 86 0.17 -1.91 -6.93
CA HIS A 86 -1.00 -1.03 -6.99
C HIS A 86 -1.03 -0.23 -8.29
N PHE A 87 0.12 0.36 -8.68
CA PHE A 87 0.24 1.11 -9.92
C PHE A 87 -0.02 0.25 -11.15
N CYS A 88 0.45 -1.00 -11.16
CA CYS A 88 0.25 -1.94 -12.28
C CYS A 88 -1.20 -2.45 -12.38
N GLY A 89 -2.03 -2.23 -11.36
CA GLY A 89 -3.40 -2.73 -11.31
C GLY A 89 -4.29 -2.26 -12.47
N ARG A 90 -5.34 -3.05 -12.79
CA ARG A 90 -6.29 -2.76 -13.90
C ARG A 90 -6.94 -1.38 -13.83
N LYS A 91 -7.21 -0.88 -12.64
CA LYS A 91 -7.84 0.42 -12.42
C LYS A 91 -6.86 1.59 -12.54
N ALA A 92 -5.58 1.28 -12.52
CA ALA A 92 -4.48 2.24 -12.65
C ALA A 92 -3.82 2.12 -14.03
N ALA A 93 -2.54 1.80 -14.10
CA ALA A 93 -1.78 1.71 -15.33
C ALA A 93 -2.12 0.50 -16.22
N ASP A 94 -2.77 -0.53 -15.67
CA ASP A 94 -3.13 -1.80 -16.34
C ASP A 94 -1.91 -2.50 -16.98
N ILE A 95 -0.79 -2.49 -16.28
CA ILE A 95 0.43 -3.18 -16.68
C ILE A 95 0.32 -4.64 -16.27
N ARG A 96 0.62 -5.57 -17.19
CA ARG A 96 0.53 -7.01 -16.97
C ARG A 96 1.70 -7.55 -16.14
N LEU A 97 1.73 -7.17 -14.87
CA LEU A 97 2.76 -7.50 -13.90
C LEU A 97 2.10 -8.04 -12.64
N GLY A 98 2.41 -9.29 -12.28
CA GLY A 98 1.94 -9.90 -11.04
C GLY A 98 2.97 -9.77 -9.93
N GLU A 99 2.54 -10.03 -8.68
CA GLU A 99 3.34 -9.92 -7.46
C GLU A 99 4.68 -10.67 -7.56
N GLU A 100 4.66 -11.93 -8.05
CA GLU A 100 5.88 -12.74 -8.21
C GLU A 100 6.90 -12.08 -9.15
N THR A 101 6.42 -11.49 -10.25
CA THR A 101 7.31 -10.83 -11.21
C THR A 101 7.83 -9.50 -10.67
N ILE A 102 7.03 -8.77 -9.91
CA ILE A 102 7.47 -7.54 -9.23
C ILE A 102 8.56 -7.87 -8.21
N SER A 103 8.36 -8.92 -7.41
CA SER A 103 9.37 -9.38 -6.45
C SER A 103 10.67 -9.78 -7.14
N LEU A 104 10.57 -10.51 -8.25
CA LEU A 104 11.73 -10.91 -9.04
C LEU A 104 12.49 -9.70 -9.61
N LEU A 105 11.80 -8.71 -10.18
CA LEU A 105 12.40 -7.47 -10.68
C LEU A 105 13.08 -6.68 -9.56
N PHE A 106 12.47 -6.66 -8.38
CA PHE A 106 13.00 -5.99 -7.21
C PHE A 106 14.27 -6.68 -6.68
N GLU A 107 14.26 -8.01 -6.54
CA GLU A 107 15.40 -8.82 -6.09
C GLU A 107 16.61 -8.75 -7.01
N HIS A 108 16.37 -8.49 -8.30
CA HIS A 108 17.44 -8.33 -9.30
C HIS A 108 17.82 -6.85 -9.55
N ASP A 109 17.45 -5.94 -8.65
CA ASP A 109 17.76 -4.50 -8.72
C ASP A 109 17.31 -3.79 -10.01
N LEU A 110 16.31 -4.35 -10.72
CA LEU A 110 15.82 -3.79 -11.97
C LEU A 110 14.72 -2.73 -11.75
N VAL A 111 13.92 -2.88 -10.68
CA VAL A 111 12.78 -1.99 -10.41
C VAL A 111 12.65 -1.75 -8.90
N HIS A 112 12.81 -0.52 -8.46
CA HIS A 112 12.58 -0.04 -7.10
C HIS A 112 11.49 1.04 -7.01
N SER A 113 11.13 1.59 -8.16
CA SER A 113 10.11 2.65 -8.26
C SER A 113 9.23 2.43 -9.49
N ILE A 114 8.07 3.13 -9.49
CA ILE A 114 7.18 3.17 -10.66
C ILE A 114 7.93 3.66 -11.91
N ALA A 115 8.83 4.64 -11.76
CA ALA A 115 9.59 5.20 -12.88
C ALA A 115 10.53 4.17 -13.53
N ASP A 116 11.05 3.21 -12.76
CA ASP A 116 11.98 2.20 -13.29
C ASP A 116 11.26 1.23 -14.23
N LEU A 117 9.95 1.01 -14.07
CA LEU A 117 9.16 0.21 -15.02
C LEU A 117 9.29 0.74 -16.44
N TYR A 118 9.32 2.07 -16.60
CA TYR A 118 9.40 2.73 -17.91
C TYR A 118 10.82 2.81 -18.48
N ARG A 119 11.82 2.35 -17.72
CA ARG A 119 13.22 2.25 -18.14
C ARG A 119 13.65 0.84 -18.51
N LEU A 120 12.80 -0.16 -18.20
CA LEU A 120 13.06 -1.57 -18.51
C LEU A 120 13.25 -1.79 -20.02
N ARG A 121 14.22 -2.62 -20.36
CA ARG A 121 14.53 -3.05 -21.72
C ARG A 121 14.39 -4.56 -21.84
N VAL A 122 14.28 -5.05 -23.06
CA VAL A 122 14.20 -6.49 -23.36
C VAL A 122 15.39 -7.24 -22.76
N GLU A 123 16.59 -6.67 -22.92
CA GLU A 123 17.84 -7.26 -22.43
C GLU A 123 17.82 -7.47 -20.91
N ASP A 124 17.29 -6.51 -20.17
CA ASP A 124 17.18 -6.58 -18.72
C ASP A 124 16.25 -7.74 -18.30
N LEU A 125 15.12 -7.89 -18.98
CA LEU A 125 14.14 -8.94 -18.68
C LEU A 125 14.65 -10.34 -19.07
N LEU A 126 15.45 -10.46 -20.13
CA LEU A 126 16.00 -11.74 -20.56
C LEU A 126 17.05 -12.31 -19.58
N THR A 127 17.57 -11.51 -18.66
CA THR A 127 18.46 -11.99 -17.58
C THR A 127 17.69 -12.75 -16.49
N LEU A 128 16.35 -12.55 -16.42
CA LEU A 128 15.53 -13.10 -15.37
C LEU A 128 15.08 -14.54 -15.66
N PRO A 129 15.02 -15.41 -14.65
CA PRO A 129 14.48 -16.76 -14.82
C PRO A 129 13.03 -16.72 -15.26
N GLY A 130 12.68 -17.56 -16.22
CA GLY A 130 11.31 -17.67 -16.75
C GLY A 130 10.94 -16.66 -17.84
N PHE A 131 11.73 -15.60 -18.04
CA PHE A 131 11.51 -14.68 -19.16
C PHE A 131 12.12 -15.20 -20.47
N LYS A 132 11.38 -14.99 -21.55
CA LYS A 132 11.79 -15.22 -22.94
C LYS A 132 11.37 -14.00 -23.74
N GLU A 133 11.88 -13.85 -24.96
CA GLU A 133 11.56 -12.70 -25.84
C GLU A 133 10.05 -12.37 -25.90
N ARG A 134 9.20 -13.40 -26.08
CA ARG A 134 7.74 -13.20 -26.17
C ARG A 134 7.13 -12.64 -24.86
N SER A 135 7.57 -13.09 -23.69
CA SER A 135 7.06 -12.59 -22.39
C SER A 135 7.61 -11.20 -22.09
N ALA A 136 8.89 -10.95 -22.39
CA ALA A 136 9.51 -9.64 -22.25
C ALA A 136 8.82 -8.59 -23.13
N THR A 137 8.64 -8.90 -24.42
CA THR A 137 7.94 -7.99 -25.37
C THR A 137 6.52 -7.69 -24.87
N LYS A 138 5.74 -8.70 -24.48
CA LYS A 138 4.37 -8.47 -23.96
C LYS A 138 4.31 -7.58 -22.73
N LEU A 139 5.29 -7.69 -21.85
CA LEU A 139 5.38 -6.81 -20.68
C LEU A 139 5.68 -5.39 -21.12
N LEU A 140 6.69 -5.17 -21.96
CA LEU A 140 7.06 -3.85 -22.45
C LEU A 140 5.93 -3.19 -23.30
N ASP A 141 5.20 -3.98 -24.06
CA ASP A 141 4.00 -3.51 -24.79
C ASP A 141 2.94 -3.00 -23.81
N SER A 142 2.69 -3.72 -22.71
CA SER A 142 1.73 -3.28 -21.68
C SER A 142 2.21 -2.03 -20.94
N ILE A 143 3.51 -1.90 -20.67
CA ILE A 143 4.09 -0.67 -20.11
C ILE A 143 3.94 0.49 -21.09
N THR A 144 4.18 0.27 -22.37
CA THR A 144 4.00 1.29 -23.39
C THR A 144 2.54 1.72 -23.50
N ALA A 145 1.61 0.78 -23.55
CA ALA A 145 0.17 1.06 -23.61
C ALA A 145 -0.35 1.80 -22.35
N SER A 146 0.30 1.61 -21.19
CA SER A 146 -0.07 2.30 -19.96
C SER A 146 0.07 3.82 -20.03
N LYS A 147 0.90 4.34 -20.93
CA LYS A 147 1.10 5.79 -21.15
C LYS A 147 -0.16 6.48 -21.69
N ASP A 148 -1.03 5.73 -22.35
CA ASP A 148 -2.30 6.23 -22.91
C ASP A 148 -3.48 6.09 -21.92
N ARG A 149 -3.21 5.65 -20.69
CA ARG A 149 -4.24 5.55 -19.65
C ARG A 149 -4.73 6.94 -19.23
N PRO A 150 -6.03 7.09 -18.90
CA PRO A 150 -6.56 8.36 -18.41
C PRO A 150 -5.78 8.87 -17.20
N PHE A 151 -5.56 10.17 -17.14
CA PHE A 151 -4.84 10.81 -16.02
C PHE A 151 -5.43 10.42 -14.65
N SER A 152 -6.77 10.33 -14.52
CA SER A 152 -7.41 9.87 -13.29
C SER A 152 -6.99 8.45 -12.85
N ALA A 153 -6.77 7.56 -13.82
CA ALA A 153 -6.32 6.20 -13.53
C ALA A 153 -4.86 6.18 -13.06
N LEU A 154 -4.00 6.94 -13.72
CA LEU A 154 -2.60 7.08 -13.31
C LEU A 154 -2.47 7.78 -11.95
N LEU A 155 -3.24 8.83 -11.71
CA LEU A 155 -3.28 9.52 -10.44
C LEU A 155 -3.72 8.58 -9.29
N PHE A 156 -4.77 7.79 -9.50
CA PHE A 156 -5.16 6.72 -8.58
C PHE A 156 -4.01 5.72 -8.37
N GLY A 157 -3.32 5.35 -9.43
CA GLY A 157 -2.20 4.41 -9.44
C GLY A 157 -0.99 4.86 -8.61
N LEU A 158 -0.79 6.17 -8.41
CA LEU A 158 0.29 6.68 -7.54
C LEU A 158 0.14 6.27 -6.08
N GLY A 159 -1.05 5.82 -5.67
CA GLY A 159 -1.30 5.31 -4.32
C GLY A 159 -1.22 6.39 -3.23
N ILE A 160 -1.53 7.65 -3.57
CA ILE A 160 -1.58 8.75 -2.61
C ILE A 160 -2.63 8.42 -1.55
N ARG A 161 -2.25 8.52 -0.29
CA ARG A 161 -3.13 8.18 0.84
C ARG A 161 -4.45 8.95 0.74
N LEU A 162 -5.58 8.28 0.92
CA LEU A 162 -6.93 8.81 0.82
C LEU A 162 -7.38 9.24 -0.60
N VAL A 163 -6.52 9.13 -1.60
CA VAL A 163 -6.88 9.41 -2.99
C VAL A 163 -7.31 8.11 -3.67
N GLY A 164 -8.56 7.76 -3.48
CA GLY A 164 -9.21 6.64 -4.17
C GLY A 164 -9.63 7.01 -5.60
N GLU A 165 -10.21 6.04 -6.32
CA GLU A 165 -10.66 6.21 -7.71
C GLU A 165 -11.61 7.40 -7.90
N THR A 166 -12.56 7.61 -6.97
CA THR A 166 -13.52 8.73 -7.02
C THR A 166 -12.80 10.07 -6.84
N VAL A 167 -11.94 10.18 -5.82
CA VAL A 167 -11.18 11.41 -5.55
C VAL A 167 -10.27 11.75 -6.74
N ALA A 168 -9.60 10.75 -7.32
CA ALA A 168 -8.78 10.96 -8.52
C ALA A 168 -9.61 11.50 -9.70
N LYS A 169 -10.83 10.98 -9.92
CA LYS A 169 -11.74 11.48 -10.95
C LYS A 169 -12.21 12.91 -10.69
N THR A 170 -12.45 13.27 -9.44
CA THR A 170 -12.78 14.65 -9.07
C THR A 170 -11.62 15.59 -9.33
N LEU A 171 -10.42 15.23 -8.88
CA LEU A 171 -9.22 16.08 -9.04
C LEU A 171 -8.89 16.40 -10.50
N VAL A 172 -9.00 15.42 -11.43
CA VAL A 172 -8.69 15.65 -12.84
C VAL A 172 -9.72 16.51 -13.59
N GLN A 173 -10.85 16.83 -12.97
CA GLN A 173 -11.78 17.84 -13.49
C GLN A 173 -11.31 19.28 -13.24
N HIS A 174 -10.43 19.46 -12.23
CA HIS A 174 -9.88 20.75 -11.82
C HIS A 174 -8.44 20.96 -12.26
N TYR A 175 -7.67 19.87 -12.40
CA TYR A 175 -6.26 19.90 -12.80
C TYR A 175 -6.03 19.00 -14.00
N SER A 176 -5.48 19.57 -15.06
CA SER A 176 -5.26 18.85 -16.32
C SER A 176 -3.95 18.03 -16.32
N THR A 177 -3.00 18.41 -15.47
CA THR A 177 -1.68 17.76 -15.39
C THR A 177 -1.28 17.52 -13.94
N ILE A 178 -0.30 16.62 -13.74
CA ILE A 178 0.25 16.35 -12.42
C ILE A 178 1.04 17.53 -11.87
N GLU A 179 1.67 18.31 -12.76
CA GLU A 179 2.44 19.51 -12.40
C GLU A 179 1.54 20.63 -11.87
N GLU A 180 0.33 20.77 -12.41
CA GLU A 180 -0.68 21.68 -11.90
C GLU A 180 -1.16 21.24 -10.52
N LEU A 181 -1.51 19.95 -10.38
CA LEU A 181 -1.95 19.37 -9.10
C LEU A 181 -0.86 19.46 -8.02
N ALA A 182 0.40 19.21 -8.38
CA ALA A 182 1.53 19.27 -7.45
C ALA A 182 1.80 20.68 -6.89
N LYS A 183 1.37 21.73 -7.58
CA LYS A 183 1.51 23.14 -7.15
C LYS A 183 0.30 23.66 -6.40
N ALA A 184 -0.78 22.88 -6.33
CA ALA A 184 -2.01 23.32 -5.70
C ALA A 184 -1.82 23.51 -4.19
N SER A 185 -2.33 24.63 -3.67
CA SER A 185 -2.31 24.93 -2.24
C SER A 185 -3.37 24.09 -1.49
N LEU A 186 -3.20 24.00 -0.17
CA LEU A 186 -4.19 23.37 0.71
C LEU A 186 -5.57 24.02 0.58
N GLU A 187 -5.61 25.34 0.44
CA GLU A 187 -6.85 26.12 0.30
C GLU A 187 -7.54 25.83 -1.03
N GLU A 188 -6.81 25.83 -2.14
CA GLU A 188 -7.35 25.47 -3.45
C GLU A 188 -7.93 24.06 -3.47
N LEU A 189 -7.22 23.10 -2.91
CA LEU A 189 -7.67 21.70 -2.83
C LEU A 189 -8.92 21.55 -1.97
N THR A 190 -8.99 22.22 -0.81
CA THR A 190 -10.16 22.15 0.08
C THR A 190 -11.39 22.88 -0.45
N ALA A 191 -11.24 23.77 -1.43
CA ALA A 191 -12.35 24.42 -2.13
C ALA A 191 -13.10 23.47 -3.10
N ILE A 192 -12.47 22.34 -3.47
CA ILE A 192 -13.07 21.35 -4.37
C ILE A 192 -14.11 20.53 -3.60
N PRO A 193 -15.34 20.34 -4.13
CA PRO A 193 -16.33 19.48 -3.54
C PRO A 193 -15.78 18.07 -3.26
N ASP A 194 -16.15 17.49 -2.13
CA ASP A 194 -15.73 16.16 -1.65
C ASP A 194 -14.22 16.02 -1.31
N ILE A 195 -13.42 17.08 -1.43
CA ILE A 195 -12.03 17.12 -0.99
C ILE A 195 -11.92 17.79 0.38
N GLY A 196 -12.01 16.99 1.45
CA GLY A 196 -11.84 17.50 2.80
C GLY A 196 -10.37 17.82 3.14
N LYS A 197 -10.16 18.59 4.23
CA LYS A 197 -8.83 19.01 4.69
C LYS A 197 -7.82 17.87 4.81
N VAL A 198 -8.27 16.68 5.24
CA VAL A 198 -7.39 15.52 5.44
C VAL A 198 -6.88 14.96 4.09
N ILE A 199 -7.76 14.92 3.07
CA ILE A 199 -7.38 14.50 1.70
C ILE A 199 -6.46 15.54 1.08
N ALA A 200 -6.80 16.83 1.21
CA ALA A 200 -5.98 17.92 0.69
C ALA A 200 -4.57 17.94 1.32
N GLN A 201 -4.47 17.73 2.64
CA GLN A 201 -3.18 17.62 3.31
C GLN A 201 -2.37 16.44 2.80
N SER A 202 -3.01 15.28 2.60
CA SER A 202 -2.34 14.09 2.06
C SER A 202 -1.76 14.32 0.64
N LEU A 203 -2.44 15.12 -0.18
CA LEU A 203 -1.94 15.52 -1.50
C LEU A 203 -0.72 16.46 -1.38
N VAL A 204 -0.84 17.50 -0.55
CA VAL A 204 0.27 18.46 -0.31
C VAL A 204 1.51 17.72 0.21
N ASP A 205 1.33 16.84 1.21
CA ASP A 205 2.43 16.06 1.80
C ASP A 205 3.10 15.10 0.79
N TYR A 206 2.33 14.60 -0.17
CA TYR A 206 2.85 13.69 -1.19
C TYR A 206 3.73 14.40 -2.22
N PHE A 207 3.42 15.65 -2.56
CA PHE A 207 4.15 16.42 -3.57
C PHE A 207 5.25 17.34 -2.98
N ALA A 208 5.32 17.46 -1.63
CA ALA A 208 6.39 18.21 -0.94
C ALA A 208 7.73 17.46 -1.00
#